data_f0b3026961aadcd57af7fcc389991792
#
_entry.id   f0b3026961aadcd57af7fcc389991792
#
_cell.length_a   1.000
_cell.length_b   1.000
_cell.length_c   1.000
_cell.angle_alpha   90.00
_cell.angle_beta   90.00
_cell.angle_gamma   90.00
#
_symmetry.space_group_name_H-M   'P 1'
#
loop_
_entity.id
_entity.type
_entity.pdbx_description
1 polymer ?
#
loop_
_entity_poly.entity_id
_entity_poly.type
_entity_poly.pdbx_seq_one_letter_code
_entity_poly.pdbx_strand_id
1 'polypeptide(L)'
;MANKKSLLVVIIVAVVALGAAASVFLLWQREPEGLVVGISTLPDSLNPILEQNTSGLNADELVFDGLVNFEVDAASGQMNSELALADSITQDPVNKTTYTAVLKDVKWHDGAPVTAADVEYSFAAYVEPENASPKRAYLNSFISSVKAVDDKTVKIEFRKPIPEFRAIPVLTFKIIPSTYKKAKMAVKLKSGENERAFATAPIGTGPFILETWEIGKWLTFKANPNYYRHVPKTSSLVLRRIIDPVIRLNEFRQARINLILETSPLDRPEVEKMGNVQFSSFLPYAFYQVEINTKSKLFSSRDARYALLSGVDRKALVPGVTDRDDLTVVNNGPFPSNLFARNFAEYDVAPFADPHPYSVDAASKLAQAGGLAGQAAVLLFPDSMGAFGQKMADGLVAQYAKIGLTVEAKRTGDQVFKRLVFQEKNYDLALVYAEGFDNVYSDLGQWYRTGGADNVTGVSDPGLDALLHQWDATVVATDWINLTRKIHDAVGVLAPAVPLVSIKKDVYSRAIKNVVIASDNPFLSVEDWEQVK
;
A
#
# COMPACT_ATOMS: atom_id res chain seq x y z
N MET A 1 31.41 -16.56 67.62
CA MET A 1 29.97 -16.68 67.35
C MET A 1 29.39 -15.52 66.47
N ALA A 2 30.11 -14.42 66.31
CA ALA A 2 29.62 -13.28 65.50
C ALA A 2 29.58 -13.53 63.96
N ASN A 3 30.41 -14.42 63.49
CA ASN A 3 30.57 -14.63 62.02
C ASN A 3 29.46 -15.42 61.32
N LYS A 4 28.67 -16.25 62.03
CA LYS A 4 27.55 -17.00 61.44
C LYS A 4 26.28 -16.15 61.19
N LYS A 5 26.00 -15.19 62.06
CA LYS A 5 24.87 -14.27 61.89
C LYS A 5 25.06 -13.29 60.74
N SER A 6 26.27 -12.75 60.53
CA SER A 6 26.60 -11.88 59.43
C SER A 6 26.55 -12.61 58.07
N LEU A 7 27.02 -13.86 58.03
CA LEU A 7 26.93 -14.68 56.82
C LEU A 7 25.48 -15.00 56.44
N LEU A 8 24.61 -15.29 57.43
CA LEU A 8 23.19 -15.54 57.19
C LEU A 8 22.48 -14.29 56.64
N VAL A 9 22.77 -13.10 57.15
CA VAL A 9 22.21 -11.83 56.67
C VAL A 9 22.67 -11.55 55.22
N VAL A 10 23.93 -11.78 54.89
CA VAL A 10 24.46 -11.60 53.52
C VAL A 10 23.78 -12.58 52.53
N ILE A 11 23.58 -13.83 52.94
CA ILE A 11 22.88 -14.82 52.09
C ILE A 11 21.41 -14.42 51.88
N ILE A 12 20.70 -13.96 52.89
CA ILE A 12 19.31 -13.51 52.76
C ILE A 12 19.20 -12.29 51.83
N VAL A 13 20.10 -11.32 51.98
CA VAL A 13 20.12 -10.13 51.09
C VAL A 13 20.44 -10.52 49.65
N ALA A 14 21.37 -11.45 49.44
CA ALA A 14 21.69 -11.96 48.07
C ALA A 14 20.51 -12.70 47.47
N VAL A 15 19.80 -13.55 48.20
CA VAL A 15 18.60 -14.28 47.72
C VAL A 15 17.46 -13.32 47.40
N VAL A 16 17.24 -12.29 48.22
CA VAL A 16 16.22 -11.26 47.98
C VAL A 16 16.60 -10.43 46.75
N ALA A 17 17.88 -10.04 46.59
CA ALA A 17 18.34 -9.32 45.42
C ALA A 17 18.24 -10.15 44.12
N LEU A 18 18.59 -11.46 44.19
CA LEU A 18 18.42 -12.39 43.06
C LEU A 18 16.93 -12.65 42.74
N GLY A 19 16.10 -12.76 43.75
CA GLY A 19 14.63 -12.87 43.58
C GLY A 19 14.02 -11.61 42.96
N ALA A 20 14.46 -10.42 43.40
CA ALA A 20 14.05 -9.15 42.81
C ALA A 20 14.57 -8.99 41.36
N ALA A 21 15.83 -9.36 41.09
CA ALA A 21 16.38 -9.37 39.73
C ALA A 21 15.69 -10.37 38.81
N ALA A 22 15.38 -11.57 39.32
CA ALA A 22 14.62 -12.58 38.57
C ALA A 22 13.18 -12.11 38.31
N SER A 23 12.53 -11.46 39.27
CA SER A 23 11.19 -10.88 39.09
C SER A 23 11.20 -9.74 38.07
N VAL A 24 12.19 -8.85 38.13
CA VAL A 24 12.39 -7.78 37.12
C VAL A 24 12.67 -8.40 35.75
N PHE A 25 13.50 -9.44 35.67
CA PHE A 25 13.80 -10.14 34.43
C PHE A 25 12.58 -10.87 33.86
N LEU A 26 11.74 -11.49 34.71
CA LEU A 26 10.47 -12.12 34.29
C LEU A 26 9.44 -11.09 33.88
N LEU A 27 9.37 -9.93 34.54
CA LEU A 27 8.53 -8.81 34.13
C LEU A 27 9.01 -8.19 32.80
N TRP A 28 10.30 -8.19 32.56
CA TRP A 28 10.92 -7.72 31.30
C TRP A 28 10.70 -8.69 30.12
N GLN A 29 10.41 -9.95 30.40
CA GLN A 29 10.06 -10.96 29.38
C GLN A 29 8.55 -11.11 29.16
N ARG A 30 7.72 -10.36 29.92
CA ARG A 30 6.26 -10.42 29.70
C ARG A 30 5.94 -9.81 28.35
N GLU A 31 5.38 -10.65 27.49
CA GLU A 31 4.82 -10.18 26.22
C GLU A 31 3.70 -9.16 26.52
N PRO A 32 3.58 -8.08 25.74
CA PRO A 32 2.56 -7.08 25.98
C PRO A 32 1.17 -7.68 25.82
N GLU A 33 0.25 -7.29 26.69
CA GLU A 33 -1.15 -7.70 26.66
C GLU A 33 -1.94 -6.79 25.71
N GLY A 34 -2.90 -7.35 24.97
CA GLY A 34 -3.75 -6.61 24.04
C GLY A 34 -4.09 -7.41 22.80
N LEU A 35 -4.64 -6.73 21.82
CA LEU A 35 -4.86 -7.28 20.49
C LEU A 35 -3.52 -7.32 19.74
N VAL A 36 -3.02 -8.51 19.44
CA VAL A 36 -1.68 -8.69 18.84
C VAL A 36 -1.80 -8.91 17.34
N VAL A 37 -1.15 -8.04 16.56
CA VAL A 37 -1.00 -8.13 15.11
C VAL A 37 0.41 -8.63 14.78
N GLY A 38 0.51 -9.76 14.09
CA GLY A 38 1.78 -10.31 13.64
C GLY A 38 2.18 -9.71 12.29
N ILE A 39 3.34 -9.04 12.23
CA ILE A 39 3.91 -8.42 11.02
C ILE A 39 5.37 -8.82 10.82
N SER A 40 5.84 -8.79 9.57
CA SER A 40 7.24 -9.15 9.26
C SER A 40 8.22 -8.03 9.57
N THR A 41 7.79 -6.79 9.37
CA THR A 41 8.63 -5.59 9.48
C THR A 41 7.93 -4.57 10.37
N LEU A 42 8.65 -4.03 11.34
CA LEU A 42 8.21 -2.87 12.12
C LEU A 42 8.58 -1.58 11.41
N PRO A 43 7.87 -0.48 11.70
CA PRO A 43 8.32 0.86 11.31
C PRO A 43 9.75 1.14 11.79
N ASP A 44 10.51 1.86 10.98
CA ASP A 44 11.79 2.42 11.39
C ASP A 44 11.59 3.75 12.15
N SER A 45 10.46 4.39 11.90
CA SER A 45 10.05 5.69 12.43
C SER A 45 8.52 5.75 12.45
N LEU A 46 7.93 6.54 13.33
CA LEU A 46 6.54 6.99 13.27
C LEU A 46 6.50 8.49 12.93
N ASN A 47 7.37 8.92 12.04
CA ASN A 47 7.33 10.26 11.46
C ASN A 47 6.71 10.19 10.05
N PRO A 48 5.46 10.58 9.86
CA PRO A 48 4.74 10.40 8.60
C PRO A 48 5.35 11.22 7.44
N ILE A 49 6.16 12.23 7.76
CA ILE A 49 6.87 13.03 6.74
C ILE A 49 7.95 12.20 6.04
N LEU A 50 8.62 11.30 6.76
CA LEU A 50 9.79 10.56 6.31
C LEU A 50 9.51 9.08 6.01
N GLU A 51 8.34 8.58 6.42
CA GLU A 51 8.03 7.16 6.33
C GLU A 51 7.95 6.69 4.87
N GLN A 52 8.60 5.56 4.58
CA GLN A 52 8.70 4.98 3.24
C GLN A 52 8.23 3.53 3.18
N ASN A 53 8.25 2.82 4.31
CA ASN A 53 7.86 1.43 4.30
C ASN A 53 6.36 1.26 4.62
N THR A 54 5.76 0.22 4.06
CA THR A 54 4.32 -0.06 4.22
C THR A 54 3.91 -0.24 5.69
N SER A 55 4.77 -0.87 6.51
CA SER A 55 4.44 -1.08 7.93
C SER A 55 4.39 0.24 8.70
N GLY A 56 5.25 1.20 8.36
CA GLY A 56 5.23 2.54 8.94
C GLY A 56 4.03 3.34 8.46
N LEU A 57 3.76 3.35 7.16
CA LEU A 57 2.59 4.03 6.60
C LEU A 57 1.29 3.48 7.21
N ASN A 58 1.21 2.17 7.45
CA ASN A 58 0.07 1.56 8.11
C ASN A 58 0.00 1.96 9.59
N ALA A 59 1.13 2.00 10.30
CA ALA A 59 1.16 2.41 11.71
C ALA A 59 0.86 3.91 11.90
N ASP A 60 1.13 4.75 10.90
CA ASP A 60 0.78 6.18 10.93
C ASP A 60 -0.74 6.38 11.04
N GLU A 61 -1.57 5.47 10.50
CA GLU A 61 -3.04 5.53 10.64
C GLU A 61 -3.51 5.35 12.09
N LEU A 62 -2.72 4.66 12.91
CA LEU A 62 -3.03 4.51 14.33
C LEU A 62 -2.86 5.82 15.11
N VAL A 63 -1.92 6.67 14.67
CA VAL A 63 -1.42 7.81 15.45
C VAL A 63 -1.85 9.15 14.88
N PHE A 64 -2.00 9.27 13.55
CA PHE A 64 -2.20 10.55 12.88
C PHE A 64 -3.44 10.57 11.99
N ASP A 65 -4.07 11.74 11.92
CA ASP A 65 -5.09 12.06 10.93
C ASP A 65 -4.58 13.07 9.90
N GLY A 66 -5.22 13.07 8.72
CA GLY A 66 -5.14 14.14 7.73
C GLY A 66 -6.28 15.14 7.87
N LEU A 67 -6.40 16.08 6.95
CA LEU A 67 -7.64 16.84 6.77
C LEU A 67 -8.79 15.90 6.39
N VAL A 68 -8.45 14.89 5.60
CA VAL A 68 -9.28 13.80 5.13
C VAL A 68 -8.57 12.50 5.48
N ASN A 69 -9.29 11.45 5.84
CA ASN A 69 -8.79 10.09 5.93
C ASN A 69 -9.51 9.20 4.91
N PHE A 70 -8.89 8.08 4.56
CA PHE A 70 -9.63 6.97 3.96
C PHE A 70 -10.28 6.14 5.07
N GLU A 71 -11.48 5.66 4.79
CA GLU A 71 -12.23 4.79 5.67
C GLU A 71 -12.86 3.64 4.92
N VAL A 72 -13.14 2.58 5.64
CA VAL A 72 -13.81 1.41 5.09
C VAL A 72 -15.23 1.37 5.60
N ASP A 73 -16.19 1.46 4.70
CA ASP A 73 -17.59 1.19 5.03
C ASP A 73 -17.77 -0.29 5.38
N ALA A 74 -18.17 -0.55 6.62
CA ALA A 74 -18.24 -1.91 7.15
C ALA A 74 -19.33 -2.76 6.45
N ALA A 75 -20.34 -2.16 5.84
CA ALA A 75 -21.42 -2.87 5.19
C ALA A 75 -21.10 -3.25 3.74
N SER A 76 -20.46 -2.35 3.00
CA SER A 76 -20.13 -2.55 1.59
C SER A 76 -18.69 -3.04 1.36
N GLY A 77 -17.79 -2.86 2.36
CA GLY A 77 -16.35 -3.07 2.20
C GLY A 77 -15.69 -2.06 1.26
N GLN A 78 -16.36 -0.96 0.95
CA GLN A 78 -15.82 0.09 0.09
C GLN A 78 -14.96 1.06 0.90
N MET A 79 -13.90 1.54 0.28
CA MET A 79 -13.05 2.58 0.83
C MET A 79 -13.53 3.94 0.32
N ASN A 80 -13.82 4.84 1.24
CA ASN A 80 -14.29 6.19 0.95
C ASN A 80 -13.32 7.22 1.54
N SER A 81 -13.35 8.44 1.00
CA SER A 81 -12.66 9.58 1.62
C SER A 81 -13.61 10.29 2.57
N GLU A 82 -13.22 10.43 3.83
CA GLU A 82 -14.03 11.04 4.89
C GLU A 82 -13.32 12.26 5.47
N LEU A 83 -14.08 13.31 5.81
CA LEU A 83 -13.55 14.48 6.50
C LEU A 83 -13.07 14.09 7.90
N ALA A 84 -11.75 14.16 8.12
CA ALA A 84 -11.11 13.84 9.40
C ALA A 84 -10.93 15.09 10.25
N LEU A 85 -9.79 15.77 10.21
CA LEU A 85 -9.58 17.02 10.94
C LEU A 85 -10.35 18.19 10.35
N ALA A 86 -10.73 18.12 9.06
CA ALA A 86 -11.60 19.12 8.45
C ALA A 86 -13.07 18.88 8.85
N ASP A 87 -13.78 19.95 9.18
CA ASP A 87 -15.25 20.00 9.30
C ASP A 87 -15.90 20.21 7.93
N SER A 88 -15.25 21.01 7.09
CA SER A 88 -15.65 21.23 5.72
C SER A 88 -14.44 21.51 4.81
N ILE A 89 -14.58 21.15 3.53
CA ILE A 89 -13.65 21.51 2.47
C ILE A 89 -14.49 21.99 1.29
N THR A 90 -14.29 23.24 0.85
CA THR A 90 -15.08 23.86 -0.20
C THR A 90 -14.17 24.43 -1.29
N GLN A 91 -14.53 24.19 -2.55
CA GLN A 91 -13.87 24.79 -3.70
C GLN A 91 -14.41 26.20 -3.94
N ASP A 92 -13.52 27.15 -4.22
CA ASP A 92 -13.93 28.50 -4.66
C ASP A 92 -14.72 28.39 -5.98
N PRO A 93 -15.93 28.97 -6.05
CA PRO A 93 -16.79 28.84 -7.24
C PRO A 93 -16.21 29.52 -8.48
N VAL A 94 -15.35 30.52 -8.31
CA VAL A 94 -14.73 31.28 -9.41
C VAL A 94 -13.32 30.76 -9.67
N ASN A 95 -12.49 30.72 -8.64
CA ASN A 95 -11.12 30.22 -8.74
C ASN A 95 -11.03 28.73 -8.42
N LYS A 96 -11.20 27.88 -9.42
CA LYS A 96 -11.24 26.43 -9.29
C LYS A 96 -9.92 25.78 -8.82
N THR A 97 -8.86 26.56 -8.61
CA THR A 97 -7.61 26.11 -7.99
C THR A 97 -7.61 26.26 -6.47
N THR A 98 -8.55 27.03 -5.91
CA THR A 98 -8.59 27.34 -4.49
C THR A 98 -9.58 26.47 -3.74
N TYR A 99 -9.13 25.91 -2.63
CA TYR A 99 -9.97 25.21 -1.66
C TYR A 99 -9.80 25.84 -0.28
N THR A 100 -10.89 25.90 0.47
CA THR A 100 -10.88 26.35 1.87
C THR A 100 -11.33 25.20 2.75
N ALA A 101 -10.49 24.82 3.71
CA ALA A 101 -10.82 23.84 4.74
C ALA A 101 -11.05 24.56 6.08
N VAL A 102 -12.11 24.19 6.79
CA VAL A 102 -12.40 24.62 8.16
C VAL A 102 -12.13 23.43 9.09
N LEU A 103 -11.40 23.63 10.18
CA LEU A 103 -11.01 22.57 11.10
C LEU A 103 -12.06 22.36 12.19
N LYS A 104 -12.28 21.09 12.55
CA LYS A 104 -13.01 20.67 13.76
C LYS A 104 -12.28 21.12 15.05
N ASP A 105 -12.98 21.09 16.16
CA ASP A 105 -12.36 21.26 17.50
C ASP A 105 -11.74 19.94 17.95
N VAL A 106 -10.51 19.69 17.52
CA VAL A 106 -9.72 18.49 17.83
C VAL A 106 -8.53 18.85 18.68
N LYS A 107 -8.11 17.92 19.55
CA LYS A 107 -6.90 18.04 20.36
C LYS A 107 -5.88 16.98 19.98
N TRP A 108 -4.63 17.36 20.07
CA TRP A 108 -3.50 16.43 20.05
C TRP A 108 -3.54 15.46 21.23
N HIS A 109 -2.82 14.36 21.15
CA HIS A 109 -2.70 13.37 22.24
C HIS A 109 -2.23 13.97 23.56
N ASP A 110 -1.51 15.09 23.54
CA ASP A 110 -1.05 15.84 24.73
C ASP A 110 -2.07 16.86 25.24
N GLY A 111 -3.23 16.97 24.60
CA GLY A 111 -4.31 17.87 24.97
C GLY A 111 -4.25 19.27 24.37
N ALA A 112 -3.19 19.64 23.66
CA ALA A 112 -3.11 20.93 22.95
C ALA A 112 -4.11 20.95 21.78
N PRO A 113 -4.66 22.14 21.41
CA PRO A 113 -5.59 22.24 20.28
C PRO A 113 -4.86 22.07 18.94
N VAL A 114 -5.54 21.47 17.97
CA VAL A 114 -5.13 21.46 16.56
C VAL A 114 -5.53 22.78 15.92
N THR A 115 -4.59 23.37 15.18
CA THR A 115 -4.77 24.66 14.52
C THR A 115 -4.41 24.59 13.03
N ALA A 116 -4.87 25.59 12.27
CA ALA A 116 -4.52 25.73 10.86
C ALA A 116 -3.00 25.91 10.62
N ALA A 117 -2.28 26.42 11.60
CA ALA A 117 -0.82 26.53 11.57
C ALA A 117 -0.14 25.14 11.53
N ASP A 118 -0.77 24.10 12.11
CA ASP A 118 -0.26 22.73 12.07
C ASP A 118 -0.37 22.14 10.67
N VAL A 119 -1.46 22.45 9.96
CA VAL A 119 -1.67 22.03 8.58
C VAL A 119 -0.67 22.70 7.63
N GLU A 120 -0.50 24.01 7.75
CA GLU A 120 0.50 24.77 6.98
C GLU A 120 1.90 24.23 7.22
N TYR A 121 2.26 24.00 8.48
CA TYR A 121 3.54 23.46 8.88
C TYR A 121 3.78 22.05 8.30
N SER A 122 2.78 21.16 8.40
CA SER A 122 2.89 19.79 7.91
C SER A 122 3.13 19.76 6.42
N PHE A 123 2.34 20.51 5.64
CA PHE A 123 2.56 20.61 4.20
C PHE A 123 3.96 21.13 3.87
N ALA A 124 4.40 22.20 4.54
CA ALA A 124 5.73 22.76 4.35
C ALA A 124 6.83 21.72 4.66
N ALA A 125 6.64 20.90 5.70
CA ALA A 125 7.57 19.83 6.04
C ALA A 125 7.64 18.73 4.98
N TYR A 126 6.50 18.32 4.38
CA TYR A 126 6.49 17.35 3.29
C TYR A 126 7.21 17.85 2.03
N VAL A 127 7.06 19.13 1.68
CA VAL A 127 7.61 19.67 0.43
C VAL A 127 9.03 20.22 0.56
N GLU A 128 9.55 20.36 1.78
CA GLU A 128 10.93 20.81 2.03
C GLU A 128 11.94 19.84 1.43
N PRO A 129 12.81 20.28 0.48
CA PRO A 129 13.77 19.40 -0.17
C PRO A 129 14.70 18.66 0.78
N GLU A 130 15.12 19.32 1.87
CA GLU A 130 16.08 18.76 2.81
C GLU A 130 15.50 17.62 3.67
N ASN A 131 14.18 17.56 3.80
CA ASN A 131 13.50 16.46 4.48
C ASN A 131 13.51 15.18 3.64
N ALA A 132 13.67 15.28 2.32
CA ALA A 132 13.65 14.16 1.40
C ALA A 132 12.40 13.26 1.56
N SER A 133 11.25 13.87 1.85
CA SER A 133 9.99 13.15 2.00
C SER A 133 9.65 12.38 0.72
N PRO A 134 9.24 11.10 0.80
CA PRO A 134 8.80 10.34 -0.37
C PRO A 134 7.55 10.94 -1.02
N LYS A 135 6.70 11.62 -0.23
CA LYS A 135 5.48 12.28 -0.73
C LYS A 135 5.74 13.67 -1.35
N ARG A 136 6.98 14.18 -1.29
CA ARG A 136 7.32 15.52 -1.77
C ARG A 136 6.97 15.76 -3.23
N ALA A 137 7.40 14.87 -4.12
CA ALA A 137 7.15 15.01 -5.55
C ALA A 137 5.63 14.98 -5.84
N TYR A 138 4.93 14.04 -5.23
CA TYR A 138 3.48 13.89 -5.35
C TYR A 138 2.74 15.14 -4.90
N LEU A 139 2.93 15.60 -3.66
CA LEU A 139 2.23 16.78 -3.13
C LEU A 139 2.56 18.04 -3.93
N ASN A 140 3.82 18.24 -4.31
CA ASN A 140 4.23 19.36 -5.16
C ASN A 140 3.64 19.31 -6.57
N SER A 141 3.29 18.16 -7.11
CA SER A 141 2.66 18.07 -8.43
C SER A 141 1.23 18.63 -8.42
N PHE A 142 0.54 18.56 -7.29
CA PHE A 142 -0.84 19.04 -7.13
C PHE A 142 -0.94 20.40 -6.44
N ILE A 143 -0.30 20.57 -5.29
CA ILE A 143 -0.49 21.72 -4.40
C ILE A 143 0.64 22.74 -4.61
N SER A 144 0.28 24.00 -4.77
CA SER A 144 1.22 25.12 -4.83
C SER A 144 1.46 25.77 -3.48
N SER A 145 0.44 25.85 -2.62
CA SER A 145 0.57 26.38 -1.27
C SER A 145 -0.55 25.91 -0.35
N VAL A 146 -0.24 25.85 0.95
CA VAL A 146 -1.19 25.68 2.06
C VAL A 146 -0.91 26.79 3.06
N LYS A 147 -1.92 27.56 3.44
CA LYS A 147 -1.79 28.74 4.30
C LYS A 147 -2.87 28.77 5.37
N ALA A 148 -2.47 28.96 6.61
CA ALA A 148 -3.37 29.31 7.69
C ALA A 148 -3.90 30.75 7.49
N VAL A 149 -5.22 30.91 7.46
CA VAL A 149 -5.91 32.21 7.38
C VAL A 149 -6.16 32.73 8.79
N ASP A 150 -6.60 31.84 9.67
CA ASP A 150 -6.82 32.04 11.11
C ASP A 150 -6.55 30.69 11.81
N ASP A 151 -6.92 30.55 13.09
CA ASP A 151 -6.65 29.34 13.87
C ASP A 151 -7.39 28.10 13.35
N LYS A 152 -8.50 28.25 12.60
CA LYS A 152 -9.35 27.17 12.13
C LYS A 152 -9.48 27.09 10.62
N THR A 153 -9.06 28.10 9.90
CA THR A 153 -9.28 28.18 8.45
C THR A 153 -7.96 28.01 7.69
N VAL A 154 -7.95 27.05 6.78
CA VAL A 154 -6.79 26.75 5.91
C VAL A 154 -7.17 27.04 4.47
N LYS A 155 -6.39 27.84 3.77
CA LYS A 155 -6.48 28.05 2.33
C LYS A 155 -5.48 27.13 1.61
N ILE A 156 -5.97 26.36 0.63
CA ILE A 156 -5.19 25.40 -0.15
C ILE A 156 -5.27 25.80 -1.62
N GLU A 157 -4.11 26.05 -2.23
CA GLU A 157 -4.01 26.40 -3.64
C GLU A 157 -3.43 25.23 -4.43
N PHE A 158 -4.21 24.73 -5.38
CA PHE A 158 -3.75 23.74 -6.35
C PHE A 158 -3.07 24.42 -7.53
N ARG A 159 -2.13 23.75 -8.18
CA ARG A 159 -1.39 24.28 -9.33
C ARG A 159 -2.25 24.45 -10.59
N LYS A 160 -3.33 23.69 -10.68
CA LYS A 160 -4.28 23.68 -11.79
C LYS A 160 -5.68 23.52 -11.23
N PRO A 161 -6.73 23.93 -11.95
CA PRO A 161 -8.09 23.57 -11.61
C PRO A 161 -8.19 22.05 -11.44
N ILE A 162 -8.77 21.62 -10.33
CA ILE A 162 -8.88 20.20 -9.97
C ILE A 162 -10.29 19.98 -9.41
N PRO A 163 -11.03 18.94 -9.83
CA PRO A 163 -12.33 18.63 -9.27
C PRO A 163 -12.20 18.06 -7.86
N GLU A 164 -13.27 18.16 -7.09
CA GLU A 164 -13.29 17.73 -5.69
C GLU A 164 -12.89 16.26 -5.54
N PHE A 165 -13.43 15.36 -6.35
CA PHE A 165 -13.12 13.93 -6.30
C PHE A 165 -11.63 13.60 -6.52
N ARG A 166 -10.85 14.52 -7.12
CA ARG A 166 -9.40 14.43 -7.23
C ARG A 166 -8.66 15.20 -6.15
N ALA A 167 -9.20 16.31 -5.69
CA ALA A 167 -8.59 17.16 -4.67
C ALA A 167 -8.61 16.48 -3.29
N ILE A 168 -9.74 15.88 -2.93
CA ILE A 168 -9.96 15.29 -1.61
C ILE A 168 -8.94 14.18 -1.28
N PRO A 169 -8.65 13.19 -2.15
CA PRO A 169 -7.62 12.18 -1.89
C PRO A 169 -6.20 12.75 -1.72
N VAL A 170 -5.88 13.90 -2.33
CA VAL A 170 -4.57 14.56 -2.14
C VAL A 170 -4.41 15.11 -0.72
N LEU A 171 -5.51 15.40 -0.03
CA LEU A 171 -5.54 16.01 1.30
C LEU A 171 -5.49 14.99 2.46
N THR A 172 -5.17 13.73 2.16
CA THR A 172 -5.00 12.66 3.15
C THR A 172 -3.60 12.64 3.79
N PHE A 173 -2.70 13.55 3.42
CA PHE A 173 -1.40 13.61 4.07
C PHE A 173 -1.55 13.91 5.57
N LYS A 174 -0.77 13.21 6.40
CA LYS A 174 -0.90 13.29 7.85
C LYS A 174 -0.44 14.63 8.40
N ILE A 175 -1.15 15.14 9.39
CA ILE A 175 -0.86 16.41 10.05
C ILE A 175 -0.04 16.14 11.31
N ILE A 176 0.99 16.95 11.56
CA ILE A 176 1.87 16.91 12.73
C ILE A 176 1.85 18.26 13.46
N PRO A 177 2.14 18.29 14.78
CA PRO A 177 2.12 19.53 15.54
C PRO A 177 3.16 20.53 15.07
N SER A 178 2.78 21.76 14.80
CA SER A 178 3.70 22.88 14.47
C SER A 178 4.61 23.28 15.63
N THR A 179 4.34 22.79 16.84
CA THR A 179 5.16 22.99 18.03
C THR A 179 6.56 22.40 17.89
N TYR A 180 6.74 21.39 17.04
CA TYR A 180 8.08 20.93 16.66
C TYR A 180 8.94 22.02 16.04
N LYS A 181 8.33 23.03 15.42
CA LYS A 181 9.00 24.25 14.93
C LYS A 181 9.70 25.03 16.05
N LYS A 182 9.14 25.06 17.27
CA LYS A 182 9.69 25.78 18.43
C LYS A 182 10.93 25.10 19.02
N ALA A 183 11.09 23.81 18.79
CA ALA A 183 12.25 23.04 19.27
C ALA A 183 13.45 23.10 18.30
N LYS A 184 13.58 24.18 17.51
CA LYS A 184 14.62 24.40 16.49
C LYS A 184 14.60 23.38 15.32
N MET A 185 13.57 22.58 15.22
CA MET A 185 13.27 21.94 13.98
C MET A 185 12.73 23.05 13.08
N ALA A 186 13.60 23.73 12.35
CA ALA A 186 13.14 24.37 11.13
C ALA A 186 12.23 23.37 10.39
N VAL A 187 11.62 23.75 9.31
CA VAL A 187 10.97 22.82 8.38
C VAL A 187 11.87 21.61 8.03
N LYS A 188 13.15 21.68 8.37
CA LYS A 188 14.17 20.63 8.31
C LYS A 188 14.00 19.63 9.46
N LEU A 189 13.40 18.51 9.14
CA LEU A 189 13.28 17.38 10.08
C LEU A 189 14.57 16.54 10.16
N LYS A 190 15.65 16.97 9.51
CA LYS A 190 16.91 16.22 9.49
C LYS A 190 17.72 16.37 10.76
N SER A 191 17.97 15.22 11.36
CA SER A 191 19.00 14.91 12.35
C SER A 191 19.13 15.85 13.56
N GLY A 192 18.39 15.56 14.59
CA GLY A 192 18.56 16.12 15.90
C GLY A 192 17.82 15.28 16.93
N GLU A 193 18.05 15.55 18.20
CA GLU A 193 17.37 14.88 19.31
C GLU A 193 15.84 14.98 19.19
N ASN A 194 15.32 16.08 18.65
CA ASN A 194 13.87 16.32 18.50
C ASN A 194 13.22 15.48 17.42
N GLU A 195 13.92 15.21 16.30
CA GLU A 195 13.42 14.30 15.28
C GLU A 195 13.34 12.88 15.81
N ARG A 196 14.38 12.41 16.49
CA ARG A 196 14.37 11.09 17.13
C ARG A 196 13.28 10.99 18.18
N ALA A 197 13.10 12.01 19.02
CA ALA A 197 12.05 12.04 20.02
C ALA A 197 10.66 11.94 19.38
N PHE A 198 10.41 12.69 18.28
CA PHE A 198 9.15 12.60 17.56
C PHE A 198 8.96 11.25 16.87
N ALA A 199 9.98 10.75 16.19
CA ALA A 199 9.94 9.50 15.46
C ALA A 199 9.64 8.28 16.35
N THR A 200 10.01 8.34 17.64
CA THR A 200 9.86 7.25 18.62
C THR A 200 8.83 7.51 19.71
N ALA A 201 8.34 8.74 19.82
CA ALA A 201 7.27 9.14 20.75
C ALA A 201 6.37 10.21 20.10
N PRO A 202 5.68 9.86 19.01
CA PRO A 202 4.89 10.79 18.22
C PRO A 202 3.70 11.32 19.02
N ILE A 203 3.35 12.58 18.75
CA ILE A 203 2.10 13.20 19.20
C ILE A 203 1.23 13.35 17.97
N GLY A 204 0.11 12.64 17.94
CA GLY A 204 -0.86 12.67 16.86
C GLY A 204 -2.24 13.04 17.35
N THR A 205 -3.23 12.83 16.48
CA THR A 205 -4.66 13.03 16.76
C THR A 205 -5.44 11.73 16.65
N GLY A 206 -4.80 10.66 16.17
CA GLY A 206 -5.41 9.40 15.79
C GLY A 206 -6.03 8.59 16.91
N PRO A 207 -6.64 7.44 16.56
CA PRO A 207 -7.38 6.59 17.49
C PRO A 207 -6.51 5.93 18.57
N PHE A 208 -5.21 5.81 18.35
CA PHE A 208 -4.30 5.18 19.29
C PHE A 208 -3.10 6.08 19.61
N ILE A 209 -2.58 5.92 20.83
CA ILE A 209 -1.40 6.60 21.35
C ILE A 209 -0.30 5.56 21.52
N LEU A 210 0.89 5.82 20.99
CA LEU A 210 2.05 4.95 21.23
C LEU A 210 2.39 4.94 22.74
N GLU A 211 2.51 3.74 23.30
CA GLU A 211 2.82 3.55 24.72
C GLU A 211 4.26 3.06 24.92
N THR A 212 4.66 2.02 24.17
CA THR A 212 6.02 1.50 24.23
C THR A 212 6.53 1.11 22.85
N TRP A 213 7.83 1.25 22.66
CA TRP A 213 8.53 0.79 21.47
C TRP A 213 9.75 -0.03 21.88
N GLU A 214 9.62 -1.34 21.79
CA GLU A 214 10.75 -2.25 21.95
C GLU A 214 11.36 -2.50 20.58
N ILE A 215 12.49 -1.86 20.32
CA ILE A 215 13.13 -1.85 19.00
C ILE A 215 13.39 -3.27 18.50
N GLY A 216 12.90 -3.57 17.29
CA GLY A 216 13.06 -4.85 16.63
C GLY A 216 12.14 -5.97 17.14
N LYS A 217 11.28 -5.72 18.13
CA LYS A 217 10.37 -6.73 18.70
C LYS A 217 8.90 -6.34 18.54
N TRP A 218 8.47 -5.22 19.13
CA TRP A 218 7.07 -4.78 19.08
C TRP A 218 6.90 -3.28 19.34
N LEU A 219 5.75 -2.77 18.93
CA LEU A 219 5.17 -1.50 19.37
C LEU A 219 3.85 -1.79 20.09
N THR A 220 3.62 -1.08 21.20
CA THR A 220 2.35 -1.15 21.93
C THR A 220 1.65 0.20 21.88
N PHE A 221 0.38 0.15 21.56
CA PHE A 221 -0.48 1.32 21.48
C PHE A 221 -1.64 1.16 22.46
N LYS A 222 -2.04 2.25 23.10
CA LYS A 222 -3.27 2.33 23.90
C LYS A 222 -4.32 3.17 23.17
N ALA A 223 -5.59 2.81 23.34
CA ALA A 223 -6.68 3.59 22.81
C ALA A 223 -6.62 5.05 23.27
N ASN A 224 -6.89 5.98 22.38
CA ASN A 224 -7.06 7.39 22.70
C ASN A 224 -8.48 7.59 23.29
N PRO A 225 -8.62 7.85 24.61
CA PRO A 225 -9.93 8.00 25.25
C PRO A 225 -10.64 9.28 24.81
N ASN A 226 -9.94 10.21 24.18
CA ASN A 226 -10.45 11.49 23.71
C ASN A 226 -10.50 11.58 22.19
N TYR A 227 -10.49 10.43 21.48
CA TYR A 227 -10.56 10.44 20.03
C TYR A 227 -11.86 11.12 19.58
N TYR A 228 -11.72 12.12 18.73
CA TYR A 228 -12.82 13.04 18.37
C TYR A 228 -13.93 12.40 17.55
N ARG A 229 -13.69 11.22 16.94
CA ARG A 229 -14.70 10.48 16.18
C ARG A 229 -15.43 9.51 17.11
N HIS A 230 -14.82 8.41 17.50
CA HIS A 230 -15.30 7.52 18.54
C HIS A 230 -14.14 6.75 19.17
N VAL A 231 -14.23 6.53 20.47
CA VAL A 231 -13.18 5.83 21.22
C VAL A 231 -13.03 4.40 20.70
N PRO A 232 -11.80 3.96 20.39
CA PRO A 232 -11.56 2.59 19.94
C PRO A 232 -12.15 1.56 20.90
N LYS A 233 -12.79 0.52 20.36
CA LYS A 233 -13.40 -0.56 21.15
C LYS A 233 -12.36 -1.47 21.80
N THR A 234 -11.17 -1.55 21.20
CA THR A 234 -10.01 -2.27 21.75
C THR A 234 -9.13 -1.31 22.55
N SER A 235 -8.83 -1.65 23.80
CA SER A 235 -8.06 -0.77 24.71
C SER A 235 -6.56 -0.74 24.41
N SER A 236 -6.01 -1.82 23.83
CA SER A 236 -4.59 -1.96 23.54
C SER A 236 -4.35 -2.75 22.25
N LEU A 237 -3.44 -2.27 21.41
CA LEU A 237 -3.00 -2.88 20.17
C LEU A 237 -1.48 -3.09 20.21
N VAL A 238 -1.02 -4.27 19.77
CA VAL A 238 0.39 -4.62 19.71
C VAL A 238 0.77 -4.99 18.28
N LEU A 239 1.73 -4.31 17.69
CA LEU A 239 2.38 -4.72 16.45
C LEU A 239 3.61 -5.56 16.82
N ARG A 240 3.56 -6.88 16.62
CA ARG A 240 4.62 -7.81 16.98
C ARG A 240 5.37 -8.28 15.74
N ARG A 241 6.69 -8.12 15.74
CA ARG A 241 7.53 -8.56 14.62
C ARG A 241 7.75 -10.06 14.65
N ILE A 242 7.35 -10.72 13.58
CA ILE A 242 7.58 -12.16 13.34
C ILE A 242 7.94 -12.30 11.85
N ILE A 243 9.23 -12.33 11.56
CA ILE A 243 9.76 -12.28 10.17
C ILE A 243 9.35 -13.54 9.38
N ASP A 244 9.56 -14.71 9.98
CA ASP A 244 9.30 -15.98 9.31
C ASP A 244 7.79 -16.23 9.19
N PRO A 245 7.24 -16.39 7.96
CA PRO A 245 5.80 -16.58 7.76
C PRO A 245 5.29 -17.90 8.37
N VAL A 246 6.12 -18.95 8.42
CA VAL A 246 5.72 -20.24 9.02
C VAL A 246 5.61 -20.09 10.54
N ILE A 247 6.56 -19.39 11.17
CA ILE A 247 6.48 -19.07 12.60
C ILE A 247 5.26 -18.21 12.86
N ARG A 248 5.01 -17.17 12.05
CA ARG A 248 3.86 -16.28 12.19
C ARG A 248 2.53 -17.03 12.11
N LEU A 249 2.38 -17.94 11.15
CA LEU A 249 1.21 -18.79 11.04
C LEU A 249 1.06 -19.75 12.24
N ASN A 250 2.16 -20.29 12.77
CA ASN A 250 2.14 -21.13 13.97
C ASN A 250 1.74 -20.36 15.24
N GLU A 251 2.24 -19.12 15.41
CA GLU A 251 1.83 -18.23 16.52
C GLU A 251 0.32 -17.90 16.45
N PHE A 252 -0.20 -17.66 15.24
CA PHE A 252 -1.62 -17.48 15.00
C PHE A 252 -2.44 -18.73 15.33
N ARG A 253 -1.96 -19.91 14.90
CA ARG A 253 -2.59 -21.20 15.23
C ARG A 253 -2.68 -21.42 16.74
N GLN A 254 -1.68 -21.00 17.49
CA GLN A 254 -1.62 -21.09 18.95
C GLN A 254 -2.36 -19.95 19.68
N ALA A 255 -3.03 -19.05 18.94
CA ALA A 255 -3.70 -17.86 19.46
C ALA A 255 -2.79 -16.89 20.25
N ARG A 256 -1.49 -16.86 19.93
CA ARG A 256 -0.55 -15.89 20.50
C ARG A 256 -0.55 -14.57 19.74
N ILE A 257 -1.04 -14.58 18.52
CA ILE A 257 -1.39 -13.39 17.74
C ILE A 257 -2.83 -13.50 17.26
N ASN A 258 -3.50 -12.36 17.15
CA ASN A 258 -4.91 -12.28 16.81
C ASN A 258 -5.14 -12.00 15.33
N LEU A 259 -4.17 -11.36 14.66
CA LEU A 259 -4.29 -10.94 13.27
C LEU A 259 -2.99 -11.20 12.51
N ILE A 260 -3.11 -11.70 11.27
CA ILE A 260 -2.03 -11.78 10.29
C ILE A 260 -2.44 -10.96 9.07
N LEU A 261 -1.61 -9.99 8.70
CA LEU A 261 -1.80 -9.10 7.54
C LEU A 261 -1.11 -9.59 6.28
N GLU A 262 0.08 -10.18 6.44
CA GLU A 262 0.91 -10.64 5.36
C GLU A 262 0.71 -12.14 5.18
N THR A 263 -0.22 -12.50 4.31
CA THR A 263 -0.61 -13.88 4.05
C THR A 263 -0.20 -14.31 2.65
N SER A 264 0.00 -15.61 2.46
CA SER A 264 0.10 -16.21 1.14
C SER A 264 -1.24 -16.82 0.73
N PRO A 265 -1.69 -16.67 -0.53
CA PRO A 265 -2.86 -17.41 -1.02
C PRO A 265 -2.75 -18.93 -0.81
N LEU A 266 -1.52 -19.45 -0.70
CA LEU A 266 -1.24 -20.87 -0.45
C LEU A 266 -1.52 -21.29 1.00
N ASP A 267 -1.63 -20.36 1.95
CA ASP A 267 -1.90 -20.65 3.36
C ASP A 267 -3.38 -20.90 3.63
N ARG A 268 -4.26 -20.37 2.78
CA ARG A 268 -5.71 -20.38 2.97
C ARG A 268 -6.30 -21.76 3.25
N PRO A 269 -5.97 -22.84 2.50
CA PRO A 269 -6.54 -24.16 2.74
C PRO A 269 -6.18 -24.74 4.11
N GLU A 270 -5.04 -24.35 4.67
CA GLU A 270 -4.62 -24.76 6.00
C GLU A 270 -5.34 -23.97 7.08
N VAL A 271 -5.47 -22.67 6.90
CA VAL A 271 -6.14 -21.78 7.86
C VAL A 271 -7.63 -22.05 7.93
N GLU A 272 -8.28 -22.43 6.85
CA GLU A 272 -9.71 -22.82 6.82
C GLU A 272 -10.01 -24.05 7.69
N LYS A 273 -9.02 -24.91 7.92
CA LYS A 273 -9.14 -26.06 8.83
C LYS A 273 -9.06 -25.67 10.31
N MET A 274 -8.62 -24.45 10.62
CA MET A 274 -8.57 -23.94 11.98
C MET A 274 -9.97 -23.43 12.37
N GLY A 275 -10.51 -23.90 13.46
CA GLY A 275 -11.76 -23.35 14.01
C GLY A 275 -11.57 -21.90 14.48
N ASN A 276 -12.67 -21.13 14.47
CA ASN A 276 -12.72 -19.74 14.99
C ASN A 276 -11.77 -18.74 14.29
N VAL A 277 -11.57 -18.90 13.00
CA VAL A 277 -10.86 -17.91 12.16
C VAL A 277 -11.87 -17.18 11.29
N GLN A 278 -11.76 -15.87 11.23
CA GLN A 278 -12.48 -15.02 10.30
C GLN A 278 -11.52 -14.61 9.18
N PHE A 279 -12.07 -14.47 7.98
CA PHE A 279 -11.37 -14.08 6.79
C PHE A 279 -11.92 -12.75 6.30
N SER A 280 -11.04 -11.78 6.12
CA SER A 280 -11.34 -10.57 5.38
C SER A 280 -10.51 -10.59 4.10
N SER A 281 -11.16 -10.52 2.94
CA SER A 281 -10.48 -10.57 1.64
C SER A 281 -10.77 -9.31 0.87
N PHE A 282 -9.74 -8.69 0.33
CA PHE A 282 -9.89 -7.51 -0.52
C PHE A 282 -9.11 -7.66 -1.81
N LEU A 283 -9.56 -6.98 -2.86
CA LEU A 283 -8.86 -6.90 -4.13
C LEU A 283 -7.97 -5.67 -4.14
N PRO A 284 -6.63 -5.84 -4.14
CA PRO A 284 -5.72 -4.69 -4.17
C PRO A 284 -5.81 -3.93 -5.50
N TYR A 285 -5.41 -2.66 -5.52
CA TYR A 285 -5.17 -1.91 -6.75
C TYR A 285 -3.84 -2.27 -7.37
N ALA A 286 -3.69 -3.55 -7.60
CA ALA A 286 -2.48 -4.09 -8.17
C ALA A 286 -2.81 -5.38 -8.92
N PHE A 287 -1.97 -5.76 -9.86
CA PHE A 287 -2.13 -6.98 -10.63
C PHE A 287 -0.80 -7.49 -11.15
N TYR A 288 -0.75 -8.76 -11.47
CA TYR A 288 0.39 -9.36 -12.14
C TYR A 288 0.29 -9.12 -13.64
N GLN A 289 1.41 -8.79 -14.26
CA GLN A 289 1.50 -8.68 -15.72
C GLN A 289 2.89 -9.07 -16.20
N VAL A 290 3.00 -9.39 -17.49
CA VAL A 290 4.28 -9.59 -18.16
C VAL A 290 4.60 -8.33 -18.96
N GLU A 291 5.63 -7.62 -18.58
CA GLU A 291 6.19 -6.52 -19.35
C GLU A 291 6.94 -7.05 -20.56
N ILE A 292 6.70 -6.45 -21.73
CA ILE A 292 7.33 -6.82 -22.97
C ILE A 292 8.32 -5.73 -23.36
N ASN A 293 9.59 -6.08 -23.55
CA ASN A 293 10.54 -5.11 -24.09
C ASN A 293 10.26 -4.86 -25.58
N THR A 294 9.53 -3.80 -25.88
CA THR A 294 9.16 -3.44 -27.26
C THR A 294 10.33 -3.02 -28.13
N LYS A 295 11.52 -2.78 -27.54
CA LYS A 295 12.76 -2.45 -28.25
C LYS A 295 13.57 -3.70 -28.62
N SER A 296 13.27 -4.84 -28.02
CA SER A 296 13.85 -6.13 -28.43
C SER A 296 13.43 -6.45 -29.87
N LYS A 297 14.37 -6.99 -30.66
CA LYS A 297 14.07 -7.44 -32.04
C LYS A 297 12.93 -8.45 -32.07
N LEU A 298 12.84 -9.28 -31.05
CA LEU A 298 11.85 -10.34 -30.92
C LEU A 298 10.43 -9.77 -30.78
N PHE A 299 10.27 -8.65 -30.07
CA PHE A 299 8.96 -8.08 -29.74
C PHE A 299 8.70 -6.70 -30.36
N SER A 300 9.50 -6.29 -31.36
CA SER A 300 9.29 -5.03 -32.08
C SER A 300 8.00 -5.04 -32.93
N SER A 301 7.64 -6.20 -33.48
CA SER A 301 6.39 -6.40 -34.24
C SER A 301 5.15 -6.40 -33.31
N ARG A 302 4.05 -5.77 -33.75
CA ARG A 302 2.76 -5.86 -33.06
C ARG A 302 2.21 -7.30 -33.06
N ASP A 303 2.34 -8.02 -34.18
CA ASP A 303 1.87 -9.40 -34.28
C ASP A 303 2.57 -10.30 -33.25
N ALA A 304 3.88 -10.10 -33.04
CA ALA A 304 4.62 -10.80 -32.01
C ALA A 304 4.03 -10.55 -30.60
N ARG A 305 3.72 -9.28 -30.29
CA ARG A 305 3.13 -8.94 -28.99
C ARG A 305 1.69 -9.42 -28.85
N TYR A 306 0.87 -9.31 -29.92
CA TYR A 306 -0.50 -9.84 -29.93
C TYR A 306 -0.52 -11.35 -29.74
N ALA A 307 0.47 -12.07 -30.28
CA ALA A 307 0.63 -13.50 -30.04
C ALA A 307 0.81 -13.83 -28.56
N LEU A 308 1.59 -13.00 -27.83
CA LEU A 308 1.76 -13.19 -26.38
C LEU A 308 0.45 -12.95 -25.63
N LEU A 309 -0.31 -11.89 -25.97
CA LEU A 309 -1.56 -11.56 -25.29
C LEU A 309 -2.64 -12.63 -25.54
N SER A 310 -2.87 -13.00 -26.82
CA SER A 310 -3.88 -14.00 -27.19
C SER A 310 -3.44 -15.43 -26.86
N GLY A 311 -2.15 -15.66 -26.64
CA GLY A 311 -1.59 -16.97 -26.28
C GLY A 311 -1.75 -17.34 -24.81
N VAL A 312 -2.20 -16.40 -23.95
CA VAL A 312 -2.31 -16.63 -22.51
C VAL A 312 -3.78 -16.82 -22.10
N ASP A 313 -4.12 -18.01 -21.66
CA ASP A 313 -5.34 -18.29 -20.91
C ASP A 313 -5.15 -17.87 -19.46
N ARG A 314 -5.57 -16.65 -19.15
CA ARG A 314 -5.43 -16.07 -17.82
C ARG A 314 -6.19 -16.84 -16.75
N LYS A 315 -7.34 -17.43 -17.12
CA LYS A 315 -8.15 -18.25 -16.20
C LYS A 315 -7.44 -19.56 -15.88
N ALA A 316 -6.79 -20.19 -16.87
CA ALA A 316 -6.07 -21.42 -16.66
C ALA A 316 -4.74 -21.25 -15.89
N LEU A 317 -4.23 -20.04 -15.72
CA LEU A 317 -3.09 -19.78 -14.82
C LEU A 317 -3.48 -19.93 -13.35
N VAL A 318 -4.74 -19.64 -13.01
CA VAL A 318 -5.23 -19.53 -11.63
C VAL A 318 -5.15 -20.86 -10.86
N PRO A 319 -5.68 -22.01 -11.37
CA PRO A 319 -5.66 -23.27 -10.63
C PRO A 319 -4.23 -23.75 -10.32
N GLY A 320 -3.27 -23.46 -11.19
CA GLY A 320 -1.86 -23.78 -10.97
C GLY A 320 -1.20 -22.91 -9.90
N VAL A 321 -1.80 -21.76 -9.58
CA VAL A 321 -1.21 -20.75 -8.71
C VAL A 321 -1.83 -20.75 -7.32
N THR A 322 -3.17 -20.77 -7.20
CA THR A 322 -3.88 -20.65 -5.92
C THR A 322 -4.77 -21.84 -5.59
N ASP A 323 -5.10 -22.69 -6.55
CA ASP A 323 -6.14 -23.72 -6.47
C ASP A 323 -7.53 -23.17 -6.03
N ARG A 324 -7.73 -21.84 -6.15
CA ARG A 324 -8.90 -21.09 -5.68
C ARG A 324 -9.31 -20.01 -6.68
N ASP A 325 -10.36 -20.28 -7.44
CA ASP A 325 -10.89 -19.35 -8.44
C ASP A 325 -11.46 -18.07 -7.80
N ASP A 326 -12.00 -18.17 -6.57
CA ASP A 326 -12.62 -17.06 -5.86
C ASP A 326 -11.62 -16.00 -5.35
N LEU A 327 -10.34 -16.35 -5.27
CA LEU A 327 -9.28 -15.42 -4.89
C LEU A 327 -8.69 -14.65 -6.07
N THR A 328 -9.09 -14.97 -7.29
CA THR A 328 -8.43 -14.45 -8.49
C THR A 328 -9.41 -13.69 -9.38
N VAL A 329 -8.99 -12.53 -9.87
CA VAL A 329 -9.73 -11.72 -10.82
C VAL A 329 -8.87 -11.49 -12.05
N VAL A 330 -9.39 -11.86 -13.23
CA VAL A 330 -8.69 -11.65 -14.51
C VAL A 330 -8.63 -10.16 -14.82
N ASN A 331 -7.44 -9.69 -15.20
CA ASN A 331 -7.22 -8.36 -15.71
C ASN A 331 -7.18 -8.35 -17.24
N ASN A 332 -7.94 -7.46 -17.85
CA ASN A 332 -8.09 -7.36 -19.29
C ASN A 332 -7.32 -6.18 -19.91
N GLY A 333 -6.57 -5.42 -19.13
CA GLY A 333 -5.87 -4.25 -19.65
C GLY A 333 -4.93 -3.61 -18.64
N PRO A 334 -4.51 -2.38 -18.89
CA PRO A 334 -3.48 -1.69 -18.11
C PRO A 334 -3.96 -1.16 -16.75
N PHE A 335 -5.22 -1.39 -16.41
CA PHE A 335 -5.84 -0.92 -15.18
C PHE A 335 -6.27 -2.08 -14.29
N PRO A 336 -6.20 -1.93 -12.96
CA PRO A 336 -6.81 -2.89 -12.05
C PRO A 336 -8.30 -3.06 -12.35
N SER A 337 -8.78 -4.30 -12.30
CA SER A 337 -10.18 -4.65 -12.65
C SER A 337 -11.22 -3.96 -11.76
N ASN A 338 -10.84 -3.56 -10.55
CA ASN A 338 -11.70 -2.87 -9.58
C ASN A 338 -11.62 -1.33 -9.65
N LEU A 339 -10.92 -0.76 -10.63
CA LEU A 339 -10.70 0.69 -10.73
C LEU A 339 -12.00 1.50 -10.67
N PHE A 340 -12.99 1.12 -11.47
CA PHE A 340 -14.26 1.86 -11.52
C PHE A 340 -15.17 1.51 -10.34
N ALA A 341 -15.24 0.26 -9.95
CA ALA A 341 -16.12 -0.18 -8.87
C ALA A 341 -15.85 0.53 -7.54
N ARG A 342 -14.59 0.87 -7.29
CA ARG A 342 -14.21 1.52 -6.04
C ARG A 342 -14.31 3.06 -6.08
N ASN A 343 -13.99 3.67 -7.23
CA ASN A 343 -13.90 5.13 -7.30
C ASN A 343 -15.10 5.79 -7.97
N PHE A 344 -15.92 5.03 -8.68
CA PHE A 344 -17.00 5.52 -9.52
C PHE A 344 -18.20 4.55 -9.49
N ALA A 345 -18.46 3.94 -8.32
CA ALA A 345 -19.55 2.97 -8.17
C ALA A 345 -20.93 3.56 -8.57
N GLU A 346 -21.11 4.85 -8.35
CA GLU A 346 -22.34 5.58 -8.69
C GLU A 346 -22.58 5.72 -10.21
N TYR A 347 -21.56 5.46 -11.04
CA TYR A 347 -21.69 5.62 -12.51
C TYR A 347 -22.01 4.32 -13.24
N ASP A 348 -22.11 3.17 -12.54
CA ASP A 348 -22.39 1.85 -13.13
C ASP A 348 -21.51 1.55 -14.36
N VAL A 349 -20.20 1.71 -14.21
CA VAL A 349 -19.26 1.57 -15.32
C VAL A 349 -18.96 0.10 -15.58
N ALA A 350 -19.30 -0.38 -16.79
CA ALA A 350 -19.02 -1.75 -17.20
C ALA A 350 -17.51 -2.08 -17.12
N PRO A 351 -17.12 -3.33 -16.79
CA PRO A 351 -15.75 -3.78 -16.80
C PRO A 351 -15.03 -3.56 -18.14
N PHE A 352 -13.70 -3.53 -18.11
CA PHE A 352 -12.90 -3.48 -19.34
C PHE A 352 -13.05 -4.76 -20.15
N ALA A 353 -13.28 -4.61 -21.46
CA ALA A 353 -13.24 -5.73 -22.39
C ALA A 353 -11.79 -6.19 -22.60
N ASP A 354 -11.61 -7.48 -22.91
CA ASP A 354 -10.30 -7.99 -23.33
C ASP A 354 -10.06 -7.64 -24.81
N PRO A 355 -9.05 -6.80 -25.14
CA PRO A 355 -8.75 -6.46 -26.53
C PRO A 355 -8.12 -7.62 -27.30
N HIS A 356 -7.59 -8.64 -26.60
CA HIS A 356 -6.92 -9.79 -27.17
C HIS A 356 -7.39 -11.09 -26.49
N PRO A 357 -8.64 -11.55 -26.78
CA PRO A 357 -9.17 -12.76 -26.17
C PRO A 357 -8.29 -13.98 -26.44
N TYR A 358 -8.22 -14.87 -25.46
CA TYR A 358 -7.45 -16.11 -25.58
C TYR A 358 -7.89 -16.96 -26.78
N SER A 359 -6.92 -17.29 -27.63
CA SER A 359 -7.09 -18.21 -28.75
C SER A 359 -5.71 -18.72 -29.20
N VAL A 360 -5.42 -19.98 -28.94
CA VAL A 360 -4.15 -20.60 -29.36
C VAL A 360 -3.97 -20.55 -30.87
N ASP A 361 -5.06 -20.79 -31.64
CA ASP A 361 -4.99 -20.77 -33.09
C ASP A 361 -4.67 -19.38 -33.65
N ALA A 362 -5.34 -18.34 -33.12
CA ALA A 362 -5.05 -16.97 -33.51
C ALA A 362 -3.62 -16.56 -33.08
N ALA A 363 -3.24 -16.88 -31.85
CA ALA A 363 -1.93 -16.59 -31.31
C ALA A 363 -0.79 -17.29 -32.09
N SER A 364 -0.99 -18.56 -32.52
CA SER A 364 -0.02 -19.29 -33.33
C SER A 364 0.20 -18.65 -34.71
N LYS A 365 -0.88 -18.19 -35.35
CA LYS A 365 -0.79 -17.45 -36.61
C LYS A 365 -0.06 -16.12 -36.44
N LEU A 366 -0.38 -15.40 -35.38
CA LEU A 366 0.30 -14.14 -35.03
C LEU A 366 1.78 -14.37 -34.69
N ALA A 367 2.10 -15.46 -33.97
CA ALA A 367 3.48 -15.83 -33.65
C ALA A 367 4.30 -16.12 -34.93
N GLN A 368 3.72 -16.78 -35.92
CA GLN A 368 4.34 -17.00 -37.22
C GLN A 368 4.54 -15.67 -37.98
N ALA A 369 3.48 -14.86 -38.08
CA ALA A 369 3.53 -13.55 -38.75
C ALA A 369 4.52 -12.58 -38.09
N GLY A 370 4.57 -12.58 -36.77
CA GLY A 370 5.46 -11.77 -35.94
C GLY A 370 6.89 -12.30 -35.79
N GLY A 371 7.18 -13.49 -36.36
CA GLY A 371 8.51 -14.11 -36.32
C GLY A 371 8.88 -14.72 -34.96
N LEU A 372 7.92 -15.04 -34.10
CA LEU A 372 8.17 -15.67 -32.79
C LEU A 372 8.30 -17.20 -32.85
N ALA A 373 7.66 -17.84 -33.82
CA ALA A 373 7.66 -19.29 -33.91
C ALA A 373 9.10 -19.83 -34.08
N GLY A 374 9.49 -20.76 -33.19
CA GLY A 374 10.83 -21.33 -33.15
C GLY A 374 11.89 -20.45 -32.47
N GLN A 375 11.51 -19.30 -31.94
CA GLN A 375 12.42 -18.42 -31.18
C GLN A 375 12.48 -18.79 -29.69
N ALA A 376 13.47 -18.23 -29.01
CA ALA A 376 13.65 -18.36 -27.58
C ALA A 376 13.66 -16.97 -26.91
N ALA A 377 13.05 -16.86 -25.73
CA ALA A 377 13.03 -15.65 -24.90
C ALA A 377 13.27 -15.99 -23.44
N VAL A 378 13.70 -15.00 -22.64
CA VAL A 378 13.85 -15.11 -21.20
C VAL A 378 12.75 -14.33 -20.50
N LEU A 379 12.04 -14.99 -19.57
CA LEU A 379 11.10 -14.39 -18.65
C LEU A 379 11.77 -14.19 -17.29
N LEU A 380 12.10 -12.95 -16.95
CA LEU A 380 12.65 -12.61 -15.65
C LEU A 380 11.54 -12.47 -14.60
N PHE A 381 11.79 -12.90 -13.37
CA PHE A 381 10.94 -12.60 -12.21
C PHE A 381 11.76 -12.50 -10.92
N PRO A 382 11.34 -11.66 -9.93
CA PRO A 382 12.12 -11.41 -8.71
C PRO A 382 11.97 -12.51 -7.67
N ASP A 383 13.00 -12.65 -6.80
CA ASP A 383 13.01 -13.61 -5.69
C ASP A 383 11.85 -13.37 -4.71
N SER A 384 11.43 -12.14 -4.50
CA SER A 384 10.32 -11.76 -3.61
C SER A 384 8.97 -12.38 -3.99
N MET A 385 8.78 -12.78 -5.26
CA MET A 385 7.58 -13.52 -5.67
C MET A 385 7.52 -14.98 -5.17
N GLY A 386 8.62 -15.52 -4.69
CA GLY A 386 8.71 -16.86 -4.07
C GLY A 386 8.15 -17.98 -4.93
N ALA A 387 7.52 -18.97 -4.27
CA ALA A 387 6.90 -20.12 -4.94
C ALA A 387 5.72 -19.74 -5.83
N PHE A 388 5.00 -18.67 -5.47
CA PHE A 388 3.88 -18.15 -6.25
C PHE A 388 4.35 -17.64 -7.62
N GLY A 389 5.40 -16.81 -7.66
CA GLY A 389 5.97 -16.30 -8.91
C GLY A 389 6.52 -17.43 -9.79
N GLN A 390 7.14 -18.45 -9.19
CA GLN A 390 7.61 -19.62 -9.93
C GLN A 390 6.46 -20.36 -10.63
N LYS A 391 5.38 -20.68 -9.91
CA LYS A 391 4.21 -21.36 -10.49
C LYS A 391 3.61 -20.56 -11.65
N MET A 392 3.50 -19.23 -11.50
CA MET A 392 2.97 -18.35 -12.55
C MET A 392 3.90 -18.35 -13.77
N ALA A 393 5.20 -18.25 -13.56
CA ALA A 393 6.18 -18.30 -14.64
C ALA A 393 6.15 -19.64 -15.38
N ASP A 394 6.08 -20.77 -14.65
CA ASP A 394 5.97 -22.12 -15.24
C ASP A 394 4.69 -22.27 -16.09
N GLY A 395 3.57 -21.72 -15.61
CA GLY A 395 2.32 -21.68 -16.35
C GLY A 395 2.41 -20.89 -17.66
N LEU A 396 3.07 -19.73 -17.64
CA LEU A 396 3.33 -18.90 -18.82
C LEU A 396 4.25 -19.61 -19.81
N VAL A 397 5.33 -20.25 -19.33
CA VAL A 397 6.24 -21.07 -20.16
C VAL A 397 5.45 -22.15 -20.93
N ALA A 398 4.61 -22.90 -20.21
CA ALA A 398 3.80 -23.95 -20.81
C ALA A 398 2.80 -23.42 -21.85
N GLN A 399 2.25 -22.22 -21.64
CA GLN A 399 1.30 -21.62 -22.57
C GLN A 399 2.01 -21.04 -23.81
N TYR A 400 3.14 -20.35 -23.65
CA TYR A 400 3.90 -19.81 -24.79
C TYR A 400 4.50 -20.92 -25.68
N ALA A 401 4.82 -22.08 -25.10
CA ALA A 401 5.24 -23.24 -25.89
C ALA A 401 4.17 -23.69 -26.90
N LYS A 402 2.87 -23.53 -26.59
CA LYS A 402 1.75 -23.88 -27.51
C LYS A 402 1.71 -23.01 -28.75
N ILE A 403 2.26 -21.81 -28.72
CA ILE A 403 2.34 -20.88 -29.86
C ILE A 403 3.71 -20.92 -30.55
N GLY A 404 4.58 -21.87 -30.16
CA GLY A 404 5.88 -22.10 -30.77
C GLY A 404 7.02 -21.20 -30.23
N LEU A 405 6.81 -20.48 -29.12
CA LEU A 405 7.86 -19.70 -28.45
C LEU A 405 8.42 -20.49 -27.28
N THR A 406 9.73 -20.72 -27.28
CA THR A 406 10.43 -21.31 -26.13
C THR A 406 10.77 -20.22 -25.11
N VAL A 407 10.26 -20.33 -23.89
CA VAL A 407 10.54 -19.34 -22.82
C VAL A 407 11.31 -20.02 -21.70
N GLU A 408 12.43 -19.42 -21.30
CA GLU A 408 13.16 -19.79 -20.10
C GLU A 408 12.71 -18.87 -18.94
N ALA A 409 12.09 -19.44 -17.92
CA ALA A 409 11.77 -18.70 -16.70
C ALA A 409 13.02 -18.58 -15.82
N LYS A 410 13.45 -17.35 -15.57
CA LYS A 410 14.66 -17.05 -14.80
C LYS A 410 14.36 -16.23 -13.57
N ARG A 411 14.45 -16.85 -12.43
CA ARG A 411 14.37 -16.21 -11.12
C ARG A 411 15.65 -15.42 -10.85
N THR A 412 15.52 -14.18 -10.35
CA THR A 412 16.66 -13.29 -10.07
C THR A 412 16.48 -12.58 -8.73
N GLY A 413 17.59 -12.29 -8.04
CA GLY A 413 17.55 -11.47 -6.83
C GLY A 413 16.90 -10.10 -7.10
N ASP A 414 16.10 -9.58 -6.17
CA ASP A 414 15.26 -8.39 -6.34
C ASP A 414 16.04 -7.16 -6.83
N GLN A 415 17.25 -6.92 -6.32
CA GLN A 415 18.08 -5.79 -6.76
C GLN A 415 18.58 -5.98 -8.20
N VAL A 416 18.89 -7.21 -8.60
CA VAL A 416 19.31 -7.54 -9.97
C VAL A 416 18.13 -7.37 -10.92
N PHE A 417 16.94 -7.86 -10.52
CA PHE A 417 15.70 -7.68 -11.27
C PHE A 417 15.40 -6.20 -11.49
N LYS A 418 15.41 -5.40 -10.41
CA LYS A 418 15.18 -3.95 -10.48
C LYS A 418 16.16 -3.26 -11.43
N ARG A 419 17.43 -3.60 -11.36
CA ARG A 419 18.44 -3.04 -12.25
C ARG A 419 18.18 -3.41 -13.72
N LEU A 420 17.98 -4.70 -14.02
CA LEU A 420 17.81 -5.16 -15.40
C LEU A 420 16.53 -4.63 -16.05
N VAL A 421 15.40 -4.64 -15.31
CA VAL A 421 14.09 -4.30 -15.86
C VAL A 421 13.85 -2.78 -15.81
N PHE A 422 14.05 -2.13 -14.66
CA PHE A 422 13.64 -0.73 -14.49
C PHE A 422 14.74 0.28 -14.83
N GLN A 423 16.02 -0.08 -14.68
CA GLN A 423 17.12 0.86 -14.95
C GLN A 423 17.77 0.65 -16.32
N GLU A 424 18.22 -0.57 -16.62
CA GLU A 424 18.93 -0.90 -17.85
C GLU A 424 17.99 -1.23 -19.02
N LYS A 425 16.74 -1.65 -18.74
CA LYS A 425 15.76 -2.15 -19.72
C LYS A 425 16.34 -3.28 -20.59
N ASN A 426 17.17 -4.11 -19.96
CA ASN A 426 17.88 -5.24 -20.58
C ASN A 426 17.21 -6.58 -20.22
N TYR A 427 16.09 -6.85 -20.87
CA TYR A 427 15.31 -8.06 -20.71
C TYR A 427 14.47 -8.33 -21.96
N ASP A 428 13.92 -9.53 -22.10
CA ASP A 428 12.92 -9.88 -23.12
C ASP A 428 11.51 -9.70 -22.58
N LEU A 429 11.19 -10.50 -21.54
CA LEU A 429 9.93 -10.50 -20.81
C LEU A 429 10.23 -10.37 -19.31
N ALA A 430 9.38 -9.66 -18.58
CA ALA A 430 9.52 -9.54 -17.13
C ALA A 430 8.15 -9.69 -16.46
N LEU A 431 8.02 -10.68 -15.56
CA LEU A 431 6.84 -10.81 -14.71
C LEU A 431 6.95 -9.82 -13.56
N VAL A 432 6.02 -8.90 -13.50
CA VAL A 432 5.96 -7.84 -12.48
C VAL A 432 4.65 -7.88 -11.71
N TYR A 433 4.69 -7.43 -10.47
CA TYR A 433 3.52 -7.02 -9.71
C TYR A 433 3.37 -5.52 -9.89
N ALA A 434 2.42 -5.12 -10.74
CA ALA A 434 2.13 -3.72 -11.01
C ALA A 434 1.26 -3.18 -9.89
N GLU A 435 1.83 -2.32 -9.07
CA GLU A 435 1.20 -1.65 -7.93
C GLU A 435 1.32 -0.13 -8.07
N GLY A 436 0.78 0.61 -7.10
CA GLY A 436 0.81 2.08 -7.14
C GLY A 436 -0.44 2.69 -7.76
N PHE A 437 -1.47 1.90 -7.96
CA PHE A 437 -2.79 2.36 -8.42
C PHE A 437 -3.74 2.73 -7.25
N ASP A 438 -3.24 2.74 -6.02
CA ASP A 438 -4.02 3.07 -4.81
C ASP A 438 -4.67 4.45 -4.89
N ASN A 439 -4.04 5.31 -5.63
CA ASN A 439 -4.57 6.60 -6.01
C ASN A 439 -4.93 6.55 -7.49
N VAL A 440 -6.19 6.73 -7.82
CA VAL A 440 -6.72 6.79 -9.21
C VAL A 440 -5.93 7.79 -10.08
N TYR A 441 -5.11 8.62 -9.45
CA TYR A 441 -4.36 9.73 -10.03
C TYR A 441 -2.86 9.54 -10.00
N SER A 442 -2.36 8.51 -9.32
CA SER A 442 -0.95 8.19 -9.36
C SER A 442 -0.63 7.48 -10.67
N ASP A 443 0.02 8.17 -11.51
CA ASP A 443 1.11 7.78 -12.38
C ASP A 443 0.90 6.69 -13.43
N LEU A 444 -0.35 6.37 -13.85
CA LEU A 444 -0.52 5.61 -15.11
C LEU A 444 0.29 6.22 -16.24
N GLY A 445 0.45 7.55 -16.22
CA GLY A 445 1.36 8.26 -17.11
C GLY A 445 2.80 7.79 -16.97
N GLN A 446 3.26 7.39 -15.80
CA GLN A 446 4.64 6.92 -15.62
C GLN A 446 4.87 5.56 -16.27
N TRP A 447 3.88 4.68 -16.29
CA TRP A 447 3.97 3.36 -16.92
C TRP A 447 3.91 3.40 -18.46
N TYR A 448 3.10 4.30 -19.03
CA TYR A 448 2.79 4.26 -20.47
C TYR A 448 3.16 5.51 -21.25
N ARG A 449 3.46 6.62 -20.58
CA ARG A 449 3.92 7.85 -21.25
C ARG A 449 5.31 7.68 -21.83
N THR A 450 5.56 8.26 -22.99
CA THR A 450 6.90 8.33 -23.56
C THR A 450 7.88 8.94 -22.56
N GLY A 451 8.90 8.18 -22.18
CA GLY A 451 9.90 8.60 -21.19
C GLY A 451 9.41 8.60 -19.74
N GLY A 452 8.26 8.02 -19.44
CA GLY A 452 7.79 7.82 -18.07
C GLY A 452 8.79 7.01 -17.24
N ALA A 453 8.87 7.28 -15.93
CA ALA A 453 9.86 6.66 -15.04
C ALA A 453 9.71 5.14 -14.98
N ASP A 454 8.46 4.66 -14.99
CA ASP A 454 8.10 3.24 -14.90
C ASP A 454 7.82 2.61 -16.27
N ASN A 455 7.98 3.36 -17.36
CA ASN A 455 7.85 2.83 -18.73
C ASN A 455 9.03 1.93 -19.07
N VAL A 456 9.03 0.74 -18.53
CA VAL A 456 10.09 -0.26 -18.74
C VAL A 456 10.00 -0.91 -20.12
N THR A 457 8.79 -0.95 -20.70
CA THR A 457 8.52 -1.56 -22.02
C THR A 457 9.13 -0.79 -23.18
N GLY A 458 9.43 0.48 -22.97
CA GLY A 458 9.93 1.38 -24.00
C GLY A 458 8.87 1.79 -25.01
N VAL A 459 7.58 1.60 -24.72
CA VAL A 459 6.47 2.08 -25.55
C VAL A 459 6.56 3.60 -25.73
N SER A 460 6.30 4.08 -26.94
CA SER A 460 6.32 5.50 -27.27
C SER A 460 5.30 5.74 -28.39
N ASP A 461 4.23 6.46 -28.06
CA ASP A 461 3.15 6.76 -29.01
C ASP A 461 2.56 8.14 -28.72
N PRO A 462 2.64 9.09 -29.67
CA PRO A 462 2.12 10.45 -29.47
C PRO A 462 0.60 10.51 -29.23
N GLY A 463 -0.16 9.55 -29.78
CA GLY A 463 -1.61 9.47 -29.56
C GLY A 463 -1.93 9.09 -28.13
N LEU A 464 -1.23 8.10 -27.58
CA LEU A 464 -1.36 7.71 -26.18
C LEU A 464 -0.90 8.84 -25.24
N ASP A 465 0.23 9.50 -25.55
CA ASP A 465 0.70 10.64 -24.76
C ASP A 465 -0.33 11.78 -24.71
N ALA A 466 -1.00 12.05 -25.83
CA ALA A 466 -2.07 13.05 -25.90
C ALA A 466 -3.30 12.65 -25.06
N LEU A 467 -3.69 11.37 -25.09
CA LEU A 467 -4.78 10.86 -24.25
C LEU A 467 -4.43 10.94 -22.76
N LEU A 468 -3.23 10.57 -22.37
CA LEU A 468 -2.75 10.66 -20.99
C LEU A 468 -2.68 12.13 -20.52
N HIS A 469 -2.29 13.05 -21.39
CA HIS A 469 -2.30 14.48 -21.07
C HIS A 469 -3.73 15.01 -20.88
N GLN A 470 -4.69 14.62 -21.73
CA GLN A 470 -6.09 14.98 -21.58
C GLN A 470 -6.68 14.40 -20.29
N TRP A 471 -6.35 13.14 -19.99
CA TRP A 471 -6.77 12.43 -18.78
C TRP A 471 -6.31 13.14 -17.50
N ASP A 472 -5.04 13.60 -17.47
CA ASP A 472 -4.48 14.40 -16.37
C ASP A 472 -5.19 15.76 -16.22
N ALA A 473 -5.62 16.37 -17.32
CA ALA A 473 -6.24 17.69 -17.32
C ALA A 473 -7.75 17.66 -17.10
N THR A 474 -8.36 16.48 -17.19
CA THR A 474 -9.83 16.35 -17.11
C THR A 474 -10.33 16.55 -15.67
N VAL A 475 -11.40 17.34 -15.55
CA VAL A 475 -12.02 17.72 -14.28
C VAL A 475 -13.46 17.17 -14.11
N VAL A 476 -13.97 16.48 -15.13
CA VAL A 476 -15.33 15.90 -15.14
C VAL A 476 -15.21 14.38 -15.06
N ALA A 477 -15.90 13.77 -14.09
CA ALA A 477 -15.81 12.33 -13.82
C ALA A 477 -16.17 11.46 -15.03
N THR A 478 -17.27 11.79 -15.73
CA THR A 478 -17.69 11.04 -16.94
C THR A 478 -16.68 11.14 -18.08
N ASP A 479 -16.04 12.29 -18.26
CA ASP A 479 -15.00 12.46 -19.27
C ASP A 479 -13.73 11.68 -18.88
N TRP A 480 -13.41 11.66 -17.59
CA TRP A 480 -12.31 10.87 -17.05
C TRP A 480 -12.53 9.37 -17.28
N ILE A 481 -13.72 8.86 -17.01
CA ILE A 481 -14.11 7.47 -17.29
C ILE A 481 -13.96 7.16 -18.79
N ASN A 482 -14.46 8.04 -19.66
CA ASN A 482 -14.39 7.89 -21.10
C ASN A 482 -12.94 7.91 -21.63
N LEU A 483 -12.10 8.80 -21.09
CA LEU A 483 -10.68 8.86 -21.43
C LEU A 483 -9.94 7.61 -20.94
N THR A 484 -10.27 7.10 -19.75
CA THR A 484 -9.70 5.85 -19.22
C THR A 484 -9.98 4.68 -20.15
N ARG A 485 -11.19 4.58 -20.73
CA ARG A 485 -11.52 3.58 -21.75
C ARG A 485 -10.72 3.75 -23.04
N LYS A 486 -10.56 4.99 -23.53
CA LYS A 486 -9.75 5.26 -24.72
C LYS A 486 -8.27 4.92 -24.50
N ILE A 487 -7.75 5.16 -23.30
CA ILE A 487 -6.39 4.77 -22.93
C ILE A 487 -6.26 3.25 -22.88
N HIS A 488 -7.25 2.54 -22.29
CA HIS A 488 -7.30 1.09 -22.30
C HIS A 488 -7.19 0.52 -23.72
N ASP A 489 -8.01 1.04 -24.65
CA ASP A 489 -8.02 0.60 -26.05
C ASP A 489 -6.69 0.91 -26.74
N ALA A 490 -6.15 2.11 -26.53
CA ALA A 490 -4.86 2.53 -27.10
C ALA A 490 -3.70 1.64 -26.62
N VAL A 491 -3.65 1.33 -25.32
CA VAL A 491 -2.65 0.41 -24.76
C VAL A 491 -2.86 -1.01 -25.30
N GLY A 492 -4.11 -1.46 -25.46
CA GLY A 492 -4.42 -2.72 -26.12
C GLY A 492 -3.87 -2.81 -27.55
N VAL A 493 -4.01 -1.75 -28.35
CA VAL A 493 -3.43 -1.65 -29.69
C VAL A 493 -1.89 -1.65 -29.69
N LEU A 494 -1.27 -1.04 -28.71
CA LEU A 494 0.20 -1.00 -28.60
C LEU A 494 0.77 -2.30 -28.01
N ALA A 495 -0.01 -3.00 -27.18
CA ALA A 495 0.33 -4.25 -26.54
C ALA A 495 1.72 -4.26 -25.86
N PRO A 496 2.03 -3.32 -24.96
CA PRO A 496 3.33 -3.27 -24.33
C PRO A 496 3.50 -4.31 -23.20
N ALA A 497 2.41 -4.84 -22.71
CA ALA A 497 2.38 -5.81 -21.62
C ALA A 497 1.25 -6.82 -21.78
N VAL A 498 1.36 -7.99 -21.13
CA VAL A 498 0.30 -8.99 -21.00
C VAL A 498 -0.30 -8.88 -19.59
N PRO A 499 -1.45 -8.21 -19.41
CA PRO A 499 -2.14 -8.21 -18.13
C PRO A 499 -2.56 -9.63 -17.77
N LEU A 500 -2.37 -10.03 -16.53
CA LEU A 500 -2.70 -11.39 -16.09
C LEU A 500 -3.88 -11.37 -15.11
N VAL A 501 -3.57 -11.31 -13.82
CA VAL A 501 -4.56 -11.46 -12.76
C VAL A 501 -4.26 -10.54 -11.58
N SER A 502 -5.31 -10.11 -10.90
CA SER A 502 -5.24 -9.61 -9.53
C SER A 502 -5.56 -10.74 -8.57
N ILE A 503 -4.82 -10.83 -7.47
CA ILE A 503 -5.07 -11.82 -6.42
C ILE A 503 -5.62 -11.08 -5.21
N LYS A 504 -6.77 -11.54 -4.70
CA LYS A 504 -7.29 -11.04 -3.44
C LYS A 504 -6.29 -11.35 -2.32
N LYS A 505 -6.03 -10.37 -1.51
CA LYS A 505 -5.25 -10.53 -0.28
C LYS A 505 -6.19 -10.92 0.84
N ASP A 506 -5.83 -11.95 1.57
CA ASP A 506 -6.55 -12.40 2.75
C ASP A 506 -5.89 -11.83 4.00
N VAL A 507 -6.71 -11.43 4.96
CA VAL A 507 -6.31 -11.16 6.33
C VAL A 507 -7.00 -12.17 7.22
N TYR A 508 -6.22 -12.83 8.05
CA TYR A 508 -6.73 -13.83 8.99
C TYR A 508 -6.85 -13.24 10.38
N SER A 509 -8.04 -13.31 10.96
CA SER A 509 -8.29 -12.83 12.30
C SER A 509 -8.96 -13.90 13.17
N ARG A 510 -8.68 -13.87 14.48
CA ARG A 510 -9.31 -14.72 15.48
C ARG A 510 -9.46 -13.97 16.79
N ALA A 511 -10.57 -14.26 17.50
CA ALA A 511 -10.95 -13.57 18.72
C ALA A 511 -11.07 -12.03 18.57
N ILE A 512 -11.42 -11.57 17.37
CA ILE A 512 -11.71 -10.18 17.05
C ILE A 512 -12.99 -10.12 16.22
N LYS A 513 -13.82 -9.12 16.44
CA LYS A 513 -14.98 -8.77 15.62
C LYS A 513 -14.73 -7.48 14.85
N ASN A 514 -15.55 -7.24 13.83
CA ASN A 514 -15.60 -6.02 13.05
C ASN A 514 -14.30 -5.69 12.30
N VAL A 515 -13.50 -6.71 11.97
CA VAL A 515 -12.32 -6.54 11.12
C VAL A 515 -12.76 -6.49 9.67
N VAL A 516 -12.81 -5.30 9.10
CA VAL A 516 -13.10 -5.08 7.67
C VAL A 516 -11.87 -4.48 7.01
N ILE A 517 -11.31 -5.17 6.03
CA ILE A 517 -10.12 -4.75 5.31
C ILE A 517 -10.48 -4.55 3.85
N ALA A 518 -10.21 -3.37 3.32
CA ALA A 518 -10.51 -3.00 1.93
C ALA A 518 -9.28 -2.54 1.13
N SER A 519 -8.13 -2.47 1.77
CA SER A 519 -6.87 -2.02 1.15
C SER A 519 -5.66 -2.66 1.83
N ASP A 520 -4.47 -2.37 1.31
CA ASP A 520 -3.20 -2.76 1.93
C ASP A 520 -2.95 -2.07 3.27
N ASN A 521 -3.70 -1.02 3.59
CA ASN A 521 -3.73 -0.46 4.93
C ASN A 521 -4.85 -1.10 5.76
N PRO A 522 -4.53 -1.98 6.70
CA PRO A 522 -5.53 -2.71 7.48
C PRO A 522 -6.18 -1.86 8.58
N PHE A 523 -5.56 -0.74 8.97
CA PHE A 523 -5.96 0.02 10.15
C PHE A 523 -7.01 1.11 9.87
N LEU A 524 -7.55 1.19 8.64
CA LEU A 524 -8.54 2.20 8.25
C LEU A 524 -9.88 2.11 9.01
N SER A 525 -10.13 0.99 9.71
CA SER A 525 -11.31 0.78 10.56
C SER A 525 -10.95 0.23 11.94
N VAL A 526 -9.72 0.48 12.38
CA VAL A 526 -9.16 -0.16 13.59
C VAL A 526 -9.90 0.21 14.87
N GLU A 527 -10.53 1.37 14.92
CA GLU A 527 -11.35 1.83 16.04
C GLU A 527 -12.59 0.96 16.27
N ASP A 528 -13.07 0.27 15.24
CA ASP A 528 -14.21 -0.64 15.33
C ASP A 528 -13.84 -2.06 15.75
N TRP A 529 -12.57 -2.40 15.75
CA TRP A 529 -12.12 -3.74 16.12
C TRP A 529 -12.39 -4.03 17.59
N GLU A 530 -13.09 -5.11 17.84
CA GLU A 530 -13.49 -5.51 19.18
C GLU A 530 -12.91 -6.88 19.52
N GLN A 531 -12.10 -6.94 20.56
CA GLN A 531 -11.55 -8.21 21.06
C GLN A 531 -12.66 -9.03 21.70
N VAL A 532 -12.79 -10.29 21.28
CA VAL A 532 -13.74 -11.25 21.84
C VAL A 532 -13.00 -12.10 22.88
N LYS A 533 -13.56 -12.17 24.10
CA LYS A 533 -13.02 -12.98 25.19
C LYS A 533 -13.30 -14.46 25.00
#